data_9096f78662ae98ae8cf49592f7c8f69c
#
_entry.id   9096f78662ae98ae8cf49592f7c8f69c
#
_cell.length_a   1.000
_cell.length_b   1.000
_cell.length_c   1.000
_cell.angle_alpha   90.00
_cell.angle_beta   90.00
_cell.angle_gamma   90.00
#
_symmetry.space_group_name_H-M   'P 1'
#
loop_
_entity.id
_entity.type
_entity.pdbx_description
1 polymer ?
#
loop_
_entity_poly.entity_id
_entity_poly.type
_entity_poly.pdbx_seq_one_letter_code
_entity_poly.pdbx_strand_id
1 'polypeptide(L)'
;MRVAVVGVGWYGFKPVVPELSFREMMFEAAVRAYEDAGVDPRRDVDAFISCQEDFWEGVAISNEFAPEPIGGALRPTITITGDGLQCVGQAYMMVRSGAFKVVAVEAHAKPSGIVTLQEVYEFSLDPVIRTLKIPNPLFQAGLDAAAYMRRSGVSREHLAMVAVKNKNRGLLNPRAPHSAKVTLDEVLNSKPVVYPLTRYEIAGFTDVAINVVLASEDVARRFGDKHVWIDGVWWATEVGTGAIEWHEWGRMPSMKTAALGAYKLAGIEDPLRQTDFAEVEDRFSYMELLALEELGLGGDGVHRLLEQGYYNPGGGYPVNPSGGSLSIGVTLEATGL
;
A
#
# COMPACT_ATOMS: atom_id res chain seq x y z
N MET A 1 -17.08 -20.19 -3.88
CA MET A 1 -17.70 -18.95 -3.37
C MET A 1 -16.73 -17.81 -3.70
N ARG A 2 -17.17 -16.79 -4.40
CA ARG A 2 -16.40 -15.58 -4.70
C ARG A 2 -16.55 -14.58 -3.57
N VAL A 3 -15.62 -13.65 -3.47
CA VAL A 3 -15.63 -12.54 -2.51
C VAL A 3 -15.51 -11.24 -3.29
N ALA A 4 -16.30 -10.25 -2.92
CA ALA A 4 -16.29 -8.94 -3.55
C ALA A 4 -16.03 -7.83 -2.54
N VAL A 5 -15.39 -6.76 -2.98
CA VAL A 5 -15.47 -5.44 -2.36
C VAL A 5 -16.80 -4.84 -2.77
N VAL A 6 -17.62 -4.46 -1.79
CA VAL A 6 -18.97 -3.92 -2.00
C VAL A 6 -19.13 -2.47 -1.57
N GLY A 7 -18.18 -1.93 -0.82
CA GLY A 7 -18.16 -0.53 -0.43
C GLY A 7 -16.79 -0.09 0.03
N VAL A 8 -16.47 1.17 -0.21
CA VAL A 8 -15.23 1.82 0.18
C VAL A 8 -15.49 3.21 0.74
N GLY A 9 -14.76 3.57 1.77
CA GLY A 9 -14.83 4.90 2.37
C GLY A 9 -13.49 5.34 2.89
N TRP A 10 -13.24 6.62 2.90
CA TRP A 10 -12.00 7.18 3.40
C TRP A 10 -12.21 8.57 3.99
N TYR A 11 -11.29 8.97 4.86
CA TYR A 11 -11.11 10.34 5.33
C TYR A 11 -9.63 10.70 5.34
N GLY A 12 -9.30 11.95 5.00
CA GLY A 12 -7.91 12.44 5.00
C GLY A 12 -7.37 12.54 3.57
N PHE A 13 -6.31 11.80 3.25
CA PHE A 13 -5.44 12.02 2.09
C PHE A 13 -4.87 13.43 2.09
N LYS A 14 -4.36 13.86 3.26
CA LYS A 14 -3.72 15.17 3.48
C LYS A 14 -2.38 14.95 4.19
N PRO A 15 -1.38 15.81 3.97
CA PRO A 15 -0.13 15.74 4.75
C PRO A 15 -0.37 15.92 6.26
N VAL A 16 -1.42 16.65 6.63
CA VAL A 16 -1.83 16.90 8.02
C VAL A 16 -3.35 17.03 8.09
N VAL A 17 -3.97 16.31 9.01
CA VAL A 17 -5.39 16.42 9.39
C VAL A 17 -5.45 16.92 10.84
N PRO A 18 -5.41 18.24 11.09
CA PRO A 18 -5.37 18.77 12.44
C PRO A 18 -6.74 18.75 13.15
N GLU A 19 -7.82 18.67 12.37
CA GLU A 19 -9.19 18.82 12.84
C GLU A 19 -9.78 17.57 13.50
N LEU A 20 -9.25 16.37 13.21
CA LEU A 20 -9.76 15.10 13.74
C LEU A 20 -8.64 14.25 14.35
N SER A 21 -8.97 13.54 15.41
CA SER A 21 -8.15 12.45 15.95
C SER A 21 -8.16 11.24 14.99
N PHE A 22 -7.23 10.29 15.16
CA PHE A 22 -7.24 9.06 14.36
C PHE A 22 -8.57 8.29 14.50
N ARG A 23 -9.17 8.24 15.69
CA ARG A 23 -10.45 7.57 15.95
C ARG A 23 -11.62 8.23 15.20
N GLU A 24 -11.65 9.55 15.16
CA GLU A 24 -12.66 10.29 14.39
C GLU A 24 -12.47 10.10 12.90
N MET A 25 -11.22 10.02 12.40
CA MET A 25 -10.92 9.69 11.00
C MET A 25 -11.39 8.27 10.67
N MET A 26 -11.16 7.28 11.55
CA MET A 26 -11.66 5.91 11.39
C MET A 26 -13.19 5.89 11.27
N PHE A 27 -13.89 6.62 12.15
CA PHE A 27 -15.34 6.72 12.12
C PHE A 27 -15.85 7.33 10.81
N GLU A 28 -15.28 8.43 10.36
CA GLU A 28 -15.66 9.08 9.12
C GLU A 28 -15.44 8.17 7.90
N ALA A 29 -14.33 7.44 7.87
CA ALA A 29 -14.06 6.47 6.80
C ALA A 29 -15.06 5.31 6.83
N ALA A 30 -15.36 4.79 8.02
CA ALA A 30 -16.31 3.67 8.20
C ALA A 30 -17.73 4.06 7.77
N VAL A 31 -18.23 5.21 8.21
CA VAL A 31 -19.56 5.72 7.81
C VAL A 31 -19.67 5.77 6.29
N ARG A 32 -18.69 6.37 5.61
CA ARG A 32 -18.69 6.49 4.15
C ARG A 32 -18.64 5.14 3.44
N ALA A 33 -17.89 4.17 3.97
CA ALA A 33 -17.85 2.84 3.39
C ALA A 33 -19.20 2.10 3.53
N TYR A 34 -19.86 2.26 4.66
CA TYR A 34 -21.17 1.66 4.88
C TYR A 34 -22.28 2.33 4.05
N GLU A 35 -22.21 3.64 3.88
CA GLU A 35 -23.10 4.38 2.96
C GLU A 35 -22.88 3.95 1.51
N ASP A 36 -21.64 3.82 1.05
CA ASP A 36 -21.29 3.36 -0.30
C ASP A 36 -21.76 1.92 -0.55
N ALA A 37 -21.61 1.03 0.44
CA ALA A 37 -22.10 -0.35 0.38
C ALA A 37 -23.61 -0.47 0.57
N GLY A 38 -24.28 0.51 1.15
CA GLY A 38 -25.68 0.40 1.57
C GLY A 38 -25.91 -0.59 2.71
N VAL A 39 -24.93 -0.75 3.62
CA VAL A 39 -25.00 -1.68 4.76
C VAL A 39 -25.20 -0.96 6.09
N ASP A 40 -25.89 -1.61 7.01
CA ASP A 40 -25.93 -1.22 8.42
C ASP A 40 -24.88 -2.05 9.18
N PRO A 41 -23.81 -1.43 9.74
CA PRO A 41 -22.74 -2.18 10.40
C PRO A 41 -23.22 -3.02 11.56
N ARG A 42 -24.30 -2.60 12.24
CA ARG A 42 -24.87 -3.32 13.37
C ARG A 42 -25.66 -4.57 12.99
N ARG A 43 -26.26 -4.57 11.81
CA ARG A 43 -27.12 -5.64 11.32
C ARG A 43 -26.43 -6.53 10.29
N ASP A 44 -25.71 -5.93 9.37
CA ASP A 44 -25.31 -6.58 8.13
C ASP A 44 -23.82 -7.01 8.15
N VAL A 45 -22.97 -6.43 9.03
CA VAL A 45 -21.55 -6.79 9.13
C VAL A 45 -21.35 -7.83 10.23
N ASP A 46 -20.75 -8.96 9.88
CA ASP A 46 -20.54 -10.10 10.80
C ASP A 46 -19.26 -9.95 11.64
N ALA A 47 -18.19 -9.42 11.04
CA ALA A 47 -16.91 -9.28 11.70
C ALA A 47 -16.14 -8.05 11.18
N PHE A 48 -15.18 -7.60 11.98
CA PHE A 48 -14.38 -6.40 11.71
C PHE A 48 -12.90 -6.72 11.83
N ILE A 49 -12.10 -6.12 10.96
CA ILE A 49 -10.63 -6.14 11.02
C ILE A 49 -10.14 -4.72 11.09
N SER A 50 -9.23 -4.43 12.01
CA SER A 50 -8.48 -3.19 12.03
C SER A 50 -7.01 -3.47 11.78
N CYS A 51 -6.45 -2.83 10.77
CA CYS A 51 -5.04 -2.88 10.43
C CYS A 51 -4.32 -1.78 11.18
N GLN A 52 -3.53 -2.14 12.18
CA GLN A 52 -2.77 -1.14 12.93
C GLN A 52 -1.64 -1.79 13.71
N GLU A 53 -0.61 -1.03 13.94
CA GLU A 53 0.45 -1.37 14.88
C GLU A 53 0.26 -0.59 16.18
N ASP A 54 0.50 -1.25 17.32
CA ASP A 54 0.56 -0.56 18.59
C ASP A 54 1.66 0.52 18.52
N PHE A 55 1.55 1.57 19.27
CA PHE A 55 2.49 2.69 19.42
C PHE A 55 2.54 3.77 18.32
N TRP A 56 2.08 3.56 17.11
CA TRP A 56 2.06 4.61 16.09
C TRP A 56 1.25 5.84 16.51
N GLU A 57 0.08 5.63 17.11
CA GLU A 57 -0.77 6.69 17.64
C GLU A 57 -0.49 7.04 19.12
N GLY A 58 0.56 6.47 19.70
CA GLY A 58 0.91 6.66 21.10
C GLY A 58 0.06 5.84 22.06
N VAL A 59 -0.65 4.85 21.57
CA VAL A 59 -1.39 3.87 22.38
C VAL A 59 -0.74 2.50 22.27
N ALA A 60 -0.79 1.70 23.35
CA ALA A 60 -0.15 0.38 23.44
C ALA A 60 -1.24 -0.64 23.33
N ILE A 61 -2.18 -0.88 22.95
CA ILE A 61 -3.25 -1.89 22.83
C ILE A 61 -4.34 -1.29 21.94
N SER A 62 -3.98 -1.10 20.68
CA SER A 62 -4.84 -0.45 19.70
C SER A 62 -6.18 -1.15 19.48
N ASN A 63 -6.27 -2.46 19.72
CA ASN A 63 -7.53 -3.20 19.64
C ASN A 63 -8.57 -2.78 20.70
N GLU A 64 -8.22 -2.05 21.75
CA GLU A 64 -9.17 -1.45 22.67
C GLU A 64 -9.90 -0.24 22.05
N PHE A 65 -9.26 0.44 21.11
CA PHE A 65 -9.75 1.70 20.55
C PHE A 65 -10.42 1.59 19.19
N ALA A 66 -10.11 0.53 18.44
CA ALA A 66 -10.60 0.33 17.08
C ALA A 66 -12.07 -0.10 16.98
N PRO A 67 -12.62 -0.98 17.84
CA PRO A 67 -13.95 -1.55 17.61
C PRO A 67 -15.08 -0.53 17.58
N GLU A 68 -15.03 0.46 18.45
CA GLU A 68 -16.11 1.45 18.57
C GLU A 68 -16.26 2.34 17.33
N PRO A 69 -15.22 3.03 16.85
CA PRO A 69 -15.36 3.93 15.70
C PRO A 69 -15.76 3.22 14.42
N ILE A 70 -15.40 1.97 14.24
CA ILE A 70 -15.76 1.21 13.02
C ILE A 70 -17.09 0.44 13.13
N GLY A 71 -17.79 0.55 14.26
CA GLY A 71 -19.06 -0.14 14.48
C GLY A 71 -18.94 -1.58 14.96
N GLY A 72 -17.74 -2.04 15.33
CA GLY A 72 -17.43 -3.41 15.76
C GLY A 72 -17.72 -3.74 17.23
N ALA A 73 -18.22 -2.78 18.01
CA ALA A 73 -18.55 -3.02 19.43
C ALA A 73 -19.55 -4.17 19.58
N LEU A 74 -19.23 -5.13 20.46
CA LEU A 74 -19.97 -6.37 20.69
C LEU A 74 -20.02 -7.33 19.47
N ARG A 75 -19.13 -7.17 18.52
CA ARG A 75 -18.95 -8.04 17.35
C ARG A 75 -17.54 -8.64 17.34
N PRO A 76 -17.32 -9.76 16.64
CA PRO A 76 -15.98 -10.26 16.40
C PRO A 76 -15.11 -9.18 15.74
N THR A 77 -14.07 -8.73 16.43
CA THR A 77 -13.12 -7.74 15.94
C THR A 77 -11.72 -8.29 16.13
N ILE A 78 -10.90 -8.18 15.08
CA ILE A 78 -9.51 -8.65 15.07
C ILE A 78 -8.62 -7.49 14.70
N THR A 79 -7.56 -7.25 15.46
CA THR A 79 -6.48 -6.35 15.07
C THR A 79 -5.37 -7.15 14.42
N ILE A 80 -4.89 -6.70 13.29
CA ILE A 80 -3.81 -7.33 12.52
C ILE A 80 -2.71 -6.31 12.32
N THR A 81 -1.51 -6.66 12.76
CA THR A 81 -0.29 -5.90 12.49
C THR A 81 0.18 -6.22 11.06
N GLY A 82 0.10 -5.25 10.17
CA GLY A 82 0.46 -5.41 8.77
C GLY A 82 -0.08 -4.28 7.91
N ASP A 83 0.06 -4.39 6.59
CA ASP A 83 -0.52 -3.43 5.67
C ASP A 83 -1.97 -3.76 5.31
N GLY A 84 -2.64 -2.79 4.69
CA GLY A 84 -4.05 -2.90 4.34
C GLY A 84 -4.37 -4.06 3.40
N LEU A 85 -3.50 -4.40 2.45
CA LEU A 85 -3.71 -5.56 1.56
C LEU A 85 -3.66 -6.88 2.34
N GLN A 86 -2.80 -6.99 3.35
CA GLN A 86 -2.72 -8.16 4.20
C GLN A 86 -4.02 -8.35 5.00
N CYS A 87 -4.60 -7.25 5.47
CA CYS A 87 -5.88 -7.27 6.17
C CYS A 87 -7.05 -7.60 5.25
N VAL A 88 -7.05 -7.12 4.00
CA VAL A 88 -8.00 -7.55 2.96
C VAL A 88 -7.84 -9.06 2.69
N GLY A 89 -6.60 -9.55 2.64
CA GLY A 89 -6.32 -10.98 2.51
C GLY A 89 -6.92 -11.81 3.64
N GLN A 90 -6.80 -11.35 4.87
CA GLN A 90 -7.41 -12.01 6.03
C GLN A 90 -8.94 -11.99 5.94
N ALA A 91 -9.54 -10.84 5.61
CA ALA A 91 -11.00 -10.72 5.41
C ALA A 91 -11.49 -11.66 4.29
N TYR A 92 -10.74 -11.71 3.18
CA TYR A 92 -11.01 -12.64 2.09
C TYR A 92 -11.07 -14.10 2.59
N MET A 93 -10.09 -14.53 3.38
CA MET A 93 -10.10 -15.90 3.95
C MET A 93 -11.27 -16.12 4.91
N MET A 94 -11.61 -15.14 5.75
CA MET A 94 -12.75 -15.21 6.66
C MET A 94 -14.06 -15.40 5.89
N VAL A 95 -14.28 -14.65 4.82
CA VAL A 95 -15.47 -14.79 3.96
C VAL A 95 -15.42 -16.11 3.18
N ARG A 96 -14.27 -16.47 2.62
CA ARG A 96 -14.09 -17.74 1.87
C ARG A 96 -14.33 -18.99 2.71
N SER A 97 -14.01 -18.93 4.00
CA SER A 97 -14.28 -20.04 4.93
C SER A 97 -15.77 -20.32 5.14
N GLY A 98 -16.63 -19.34 4.82
CA GLY A 98 -18.07 -19.41 5.06
C GLY A 98 -18.48 -19.11 6.50
N ALA A 99 -17.54 -18.83 7.40
CA ALA A 99 -17.84 -18.46 8.80
C ALA A 99 -18.49 -17.06 8.88
N PHE A 100 -18.12 -16.17 7.98
CA PHE A 100 -18.64 -14.80 7.91
C PHE A 100 -19.08 -14.50 6.48
N LYS A 101 -20.12 -13.69 6.32
CA LYS A 101 -20.66 -13.29 5.02
C LYS A 101 -20.22 -11.88 4.62
N VAL A 102 -20.13 -11.00 5.60
CA VAL A 102 -19.71 -9.60 5.42
C VAL A 102 -18.66 -9.26 6.47
N VAL A 103 -17.52 -8.76 6.00
CA VAL A 103 -16.40 -8.34 6.85
C VAL A 103 -15.99 -6.93 6.47
N ALA A 104 -15.92 -6.04 7.45
CA ALA A 104 -15.38 -4.70 7.28
C ALA A 104 -13.89 -4.69 7.64
N VAL A 105 -13.07 -4.06 6.81
CA VAL A 105 -11.63 -3.88 7.01
C VAL A 105 -11.34 -2.41 7.11
N GLU A 106 -10.74 -2.02 8.20
CA GLU A 106 -10.30 -0.65 8.44
C GLU A 106 -8.78 -0.61 8.56
N ALA A 107 -8.17 0.44 8.04
CA ALA A 107 -6.79 0.80 8.29
C ALA A 107 -6.65 2.32 8.33
N HIS A 108 -5.77 2.81 9.19
CA HIS A 108 -5.51 4.23 9.31
C HIS A 108 -4.04 4.52 9.53
N ALA A 109 -3.66 5.77 9.28
CA ALA A 109 -2.36 6.32 9.60
C ALA A 109 -2.51 7.80 9.91
N LYS A 110 -1.92 8.25 11.01
CA LYS A 110 -1.86 9.68 11.36
C LYS A 110 -0.43 10.11 11.72
N PRO A 111 0.51 9.98 10.78
CA PRO A 111 1.92 10.31 11.01
C PRO A 111 2.15 11.76 11.45
N SER A 112 1.26 12.68 11.06
CA SER A 112 1.35 14.08 11.52
C SER A 112 1.15 14.26 13.03
N GLY A 113 0.54 13.31 13.71
CA GLY A 113 0.35 13.31 15.17
C GLY A 113 1.58 12.83 15.95
N ILE A 114 2.59 12.28 15.26
CA ILE A 114 3.76 11.68 15.89
C ILE A 114 4.92 12.67 15.87
N VAL A 115 5.22 13.28 17.01
CA VAL A 115 6.28 14.30 17.12
C VAL A 115 7.66 13.75 16.81
N THR A 116 7.92 12.50 17.19
CA THR A 116 9.20 11.81 16.99
C THR A 116 9.09 10.72 15.93
N LEU A 117 8.38 11.00 14.82
CA LEU A 117 8.13 10.02 13.77
C LEU A 117 9.41 9.36 13.24
N GLN A 118 10.49 10.12 13.11
CA GLN A 118 11.77 9.57 12.64
C GLN A 118 12.31 8.51 13.60
N GLU A 119 12.29 8.79 14.90
CA GLU A 119 12.75 7.86 15.93
C GLU A 119 11.83 6.65 16.04
N VAL A 120 10.52 6.84 15.92
CA VAL A 120 9.56 5.73 15.89
C VAL A 120 9.80 4.84 14.67
N TYR A 121 10.04 5.44 13.51
CA TYR A 121 10.36 4.70 12.29
C TYR A 121 11.65 3.89 12.39
N GLU A 122 12.62 4.35 13.20
CA GLU A 122 13.85 3.59 13.50
C GLU A 122 13.60 2.35 14.38
N PHE A 123 12.49 2.29 15.12
CA PHE A 123 12.10 1.09 15.85
C PHE A 123 11.71 -0.09 14.94
N SER A 124 11.40 0.14 13.67
CA SER A 124 11.18 -0.92 12.70
C SER A 124 12.46 -1.72 12.38
N LEU A 125 13.63 -1.19 12.74
CA LEU A 125 14.90 -1.85 12.53
C LEU A 125 15.19 -2.89 13.60
N ASP A 126 15.91 -3.94 13.21
CA ASP A 126 16.43 -4.92 14.17
C ASP A 126 17.17 -4.24 15.32
N PRO A 127 16.90 -4.60 16.58
CA PRO A 127 17.50 -3.97 17.75
C PRO A 127 19.04 -4.01 17.75
N VAL A 128 19.67 -5.07 17.23
CA VAL A 128 21.12 -5.20 17.14
C VAL A 128 21.68 -4.22 16.10
N ILE A 129 21.08 -4.18 14.92
CA ILE A 129 21.49 -3.28 13.84
C ILE A 129 21.30 -1.82 14.26
N ARG A 130 20.21 -1.49 14.92
CA ARG A 130 19.92 -0.15 15.43
C ARG A 130 21.01 0.36 16.39
N THR A 131 21.61 -0.50 17.20
CA THR A 131 22.70 -0.11 18.12
C THR A 131 23.95 0.41 17.39
N LEU A 132 24.16 0.01 16.14
CA LEU A 132 25.26 0.49 15.31
C LEU A 132 25.10 1.94 14.86
N LYS A 133 23.92 2.56 15.05
CA LYS A 133 23.57 3.94 14.66
C LYS A 133 23.81 4.27 13.18
N ILE A 134 24.01 3.26 12.35
CA ILE A 134 24.35 3.43 10.94
C ILE A 134 23.11 3.29 10.04
N PRO A 135 22.28 2.24 10.19
CA PRO A 135 21.15 2.08 9.29
C PRO A 135 19.92 2.82 9.83
N ASN A 136 19.34 3.61 8.97
CA ASN A 136 17.95 4.00 9.05
C ASN A 136 17.23 3.46 7.81
N PRO A 137 15.90 3.47 7.76
CA PRO A 137 15.15 2.97 6.61
C PRO A 137 15.54 3.60 5.26
N LEU A 138 15.93 4.89 5.26
CA LEU A 138 16.41 5.57 4.04
C LEU A 138 17.77 5.00 3.59
N PHE A 139 18.67 4.69 4.53
CA PHE A 139 19.96 4.09 4.19
C PHE A 139 19.78 2.71 3.56
N GLN A 140 18.88 1.90 4.11
CA GLN A 140 18.56 0.58 3.56
C GLN A 140 17.96 0.71 2.15
N ALA A 141 17.02 1.66 1.95
CA ALA A 141 16.46 1.95 0.62
C ALA A 141 17.56 2.36 -0.38
N GLY A 142 18.54 3.14 0.06
CA GLY A 142 19.69 3.52 -0.77
C GLY A 142 20.55 2.32 -1.19
N LEU A 143 20.85 1.41 -0.26
CA LEU A 143 21.59 0.18 -0.55
C LEU A 143 20.83 -0.71 -1.54
N ASP A 144 19.54 -0.87 -1.31
CA ASP A 144 18.67 -1.69 -2.15
C ASP A 144 18.55 -1.11 -3.56
N ALA A 145 18.31 0.21 -3.68
CA ALA A 145 18.30 0.90 -4.96
C ALA A 145 19.61 0.77 -5.73
N ALA A 146 20.75 0.94 -5.05
CA ALA A 146 22.07 0.80 -5.67
C ALA A 146 22.35 -0.64 -6.13
N ALA A 147 21.95 -1.63 -5.34
CA ALA A 147 22.07 -3.04 -5.69
C ALA A 147 21.15 -3.40 -6.88
N TYR A 148 19.92 -2.88 -6.87
CA TYR A 148 18.97 -3.05 -7.97
C TYR A 148 19.50 -2.48 -9.28
N MET A 149 19.96 -1.23 -9.29
CA MET A 149 20.56 -0.59 -10.47
C MET A 149 21.72 -1.42 -11.03
N ARG A 150 22.64 -1.88 -10.16
CA ARG A 150 23.79 -2.69 -10.57
C ARG A 150 23.37 -4.01 -11.21
N ARG A 151 22.34 -4.66 -10.68
CA ARG A 151 21.86 -5.96 -11.14
C ARG A 151 21.05 -5.87 -12.46
N SER A 152 20.15 -4.89 -12.52
CA SER A 152 19.13 -4.80 -13.59
C SER A 152 19.56 -3.95 -14.77
N GLY A 153 20.61 -3.13 -14.65
CA GLY A 153 20.99 -2.13 -15.65
C GLY A 153 20.09 -0.89 -15.65
N VAL A 154 19.18 -0.77 -14.69
CA VAL A 154 18.40 0.46 -14.47
C VAL A 154 19.33 1.59 -14.05
N SER A 155 19.20 2.75 -14.68
CA SER A 155 20.01 3.93 -14.43
C SER A 155 19.34 4.92 -13.46
N ARG A 156 20.07 5.96 -13.07
CA ARG A 156 19.52 7.08 -12.29
C ARG A 156 18.36 7.79 -13.03
N GLU A 157 18.49 7.91 -14.34
CA GLU A 157 17.47 8.53 -15.19
C GLU A 157 16.17 7.72 -15.15
N HIS A 158 16.23 6.38 -15.16
CA HIS A 158 15.05 5.54 -15.07
C HIS A 158 14.33 5.73 -13.73
N LEU A 159 15.05 5.83 -12.60
CA LEU A 159 14.44 6.11 -11.30
C LEU A 159 13.74 7.48 -11.31
N ALA A 160 14.40 8.49 -11.88
CA ALA A 160 13.82 9.82 -12.01
C ALA A 160 12.60 9.84 -12.94
N MET A 161 12.59 9.05 -14.02
CA MET A 161 11.44 8.92 -14.92
C MET A 161 10.20 8.37 -14.20
N VAL A 162 10.38 7.40 -13.28
CA VAL A 162 9.28 6.93 -12.42
C VAL A 162 8.71 8.07 -11.60
N ALA A 163 9.57 8.85 -10.93
CA ALA A 163 9.12 9.98 -10.13
C ALA A 163 8.39 11.04 -10.98
N VAL A 164 8.89 11.35 -12.17
CA VAL A 164 8.23 12.26 -13.12
C VAL A 164 6.86 11.73 -13.51
N LYS A 165 6.76 10.46 -13.90
CA LYS A 165 5.51 9.83 -14.31
C LYS A 165 4.47 9.92 -13.19
N ASN A 166 4.82 9.46 -11.99
CA ASN A 166 3.87 9.33 -10.89
C ASN A 166 3.47 10.70 -10.31
N LYS A 167 4.43 11.62 -10.10
CA LYS A 167 4.11 12.96 -9.57
C LYS A 167 3.25 13.79 -10.52
N ASN A 168 3.52 13.74 -11.82
CA ASN A 168 2.70 14.42 -12.81
C ASN A 168 1.31 13.74 -12.93
N ARG A 169 1.23 12.42 -12.83
CA ARG A 169 -0.04 11.70 -12.88
C ARG A 169 -0.92 12.03 -11.67
N GLY A 170 -0.32 12.13 -10.49
CA GLY A 170 -1.04 12.47 -9.26
C GLY A 170 -1.78 13.79 -9.31
N LEU A 171 -1.38 14.74 -10.16
CA LEU A 171 -2.11 16.01 -10.36
C LEU A 171 -3.57 15.84 -10.78
N LEU A 172 -3.92 14.69 -11.36
CA LEU A 172 -5.28 14.37 -11.76
C LEU A 172 -6.07 13.62 -10.66
N ASN A 173 -5.39 13.27 -9.57
CA ASN A 173 -6.02 12.57 -8.43
C ASN A 173 -6.18 13.53 -7.24
N PRO A 174 -7.41 13.89 -6.86
CA PRO A 174 -7.66 14.79 -5.74
C PRO A 174 -7.18 14.24 -4.39
N ARG A 175 -6.85 12.95 -4.32
CA ARG A 175 -6.31 12.26 -3.13
C ARG A 175 -4.78 12.15 -3.13
N ALA A 176 -4.09 12.86 -4.02
CA ALA A 176 -2.64 12.83 -4.15
C ALA A 176 -1.98 14.17 -3.72
N PRO A 177 -1.87 14.42 -2.40
CA PRO A 177 -1.44 15.72 -1.87
C PRO A 177 0.04 16.03 -2.14
N HIS A 178 0.85 15.03 -2.48
CA HIS A 178 2.27 15.17 -2.80
C HIS A 178 2.55 15.21 -4.30
N SER A 179 1.50 15.30 -5.13
CA SER A 179 1.64 15.47 -6.58
C SER A 179 2.31 16.81 -6.90
N ALA A 180 3.08 16.82 -7.98
CA ALA A 180 3.76 18.02 -8.43
C ALA A 180 4.07 17.93 -9.92
N LYS A 181 3.99 19.05 -10.63
CA LYS A 181 4.49 19.12 -12.00
C LYS A 181 6.01 19.23 -11.96
N VAL A 182 6.69 18.17 -12.38
CA VAL A 182 8.15 18.07 -12.37
C VAL A 182 8.68 17.55 -13.69
N THR A 183 9.89 17.98 -14.04
CA THR A 183 10.66 17.52 -15.20
C THR A 183 11.74 16.52 -14.75
N LEU A 184 12.32 15.80 -15.71
CA LEU A 184 13.41 14.87 -15.45
C LEU A 184 14.64 15.61 -14.84
N ASP A 185 14.99 16.77 -15.40
CA ASP A 185 16.12 17.58 -14.90
C ASP A 185 15.88 18.06 -13.47
N GLU A 186 14.67 18.50 -13.14
CA GLU A 186 14.33 18.92 -11.77
C GLU A 186 14.43 17.78 -10.78
N VAL A 187 14.01 16.57 -11.15
CA VAL A 187 14.14 15.40 -10.29
C VAL A 187 15.60 15.03 -10.10
N LEU A 188 16.38 14.90 -11.19
CA LEU A 188 17.80 14.53 -11.14
C LEU A 188 18.65 15.51 -10.33
N ASN A 189 18.35 16.81 -10.41
CA ASN A 189 19.06 17.89 -9.74
C ASN A 189 18.44 18.27 -8.38
N SER A 190 17.39 17.57 -7.94
CA SER A 190 16.79 17.83 -6.63
C SER A 190 17.74 17.40 -5.50
N LYS A 191 17.46 17.91 -4.29
CA LYS A 191 18.32 17.66 -3.11
C LYS A 191 18.59 16.17 -2.92
N PRO A 192 19.85 15.70 -2.92
CA PRO A 192 20.17 14.34 -2.57
C PRO A 192 19.74 14.03 -1.13
N VAL A 193 19.18 12.85 -0.89
CA VAL A 193 18.78 12.37 0.44
C VAL A 193 19.63 11.18 0.84
N VAL A 194 19.64 10.14 0.03
CA VAL A 194 20.49 8.95 0.18
C VAL A 194 20.81 8.42 -1.21
N TYR A 195 22.09 8.20 -1.51
CA TYR A 195 22.45 7.68 -2.83
C TYR A 195 21.77 6.33 -3.12
N PRO A 196 21.14 6.15 -4.29
CA PRO A 196 21.06 7.05 -5.45
C PRO A 196 19.86 8.02 -5.43
N LEU A 197 19.05 8.08 -4.38
CA LEU A 197 17.75 8.74 -4.34
C LEU A 197 17.85 10.24 -3.97
N THR A 198 17.02 11.02 -4.64
CA THR A 198 16.83 12.45 -4.38
C THR A 198 15.44 12.71 -3.78
N ARG A 199 15.18 13.97 -3.38
CA ARG A 199 13.95 14.34 -2.64
C ARG A 199 12.65 13.98 -3.36
N TYR A 200 12.59 14.12 -4.69
CA TYR A 200 11.37 13.82 -5.45
C TYR A 200 11.13 12.31 -5.68
N GLU A 201 12.14 11.50 -5.42
CA GLU A 201 12.09 10.04 -5.57
C GLU A 201 11.69 9.31 -4.27
N ILE A 202 11.35 10.09 -3.24
CA ILE A 202 10.95 9.59 -1.92
C ILE A 202 9.58 10.17 -1.58
N ALA A 203 8.63 9.30 -1.22
CA ALA A 203 7.29 9.72 -0.83
C ALA A 203 7.29 10.47 0.52
N GLY A 204 6.38 11.41 0.66
CA GLY A 204 6.06 12.04 1.94
C GLY A 204 5.03 11.22 2.72
N PHE A 205 4.79 11.55 3.97
CA PHE A 205 3.75 10.93 4.77
C PHE A 205 2.38 11.60 4.57
N THR A 206 1.31 10.82 4.76
CA THR A 206 -0.08 11.28 4.57
C THR A 206 -0.97 10.72 5.68
N ASP A 207 -1.76 11.62 6.29
CA ASP A 207 -2.82 11.23 7.22
C ASP A 207 -4.02 10.70 6.44
N VAL A 208 -4.49 9.51 6.80
CA VAL A 208 -5.65 8.88 6.16
C VAL A 208 -6.27 7.80 7.06
N ALA A 209 -7.56 7.61 6.96
CA ALA A 209 -8.25 6.39 7.36
C ALA A 209 -9.06 5.87 6.19
N ILE A 210 -9.06 4.56 6.00
CA ILE A 210 -9.76 3.87 4.91
C ILE A 210 -10.57 2.72 5.50
N ASN A 211 -11.77 2.50 4.99
CA ASN A 211 -12.58 1.35 5.33
C ASN A 211 -13.10 0.69 4.06
N VAL A 212 -13.01 -0.63 4.00
CA VAL A 212 -13.43 -1.45 2.87
C VAL A 212 -14.36 -2.54 3.37
N VAL A 213 -15.50 -2.73 2.71
CA VAL A 213 -16.47 -3.77 3.06
C VAL A 213 -16.37 -4.90 2.04
N LEU A 214 -16.08 -6.11 2.55
CA LEU A 214 -16.05 -7.33 1.76
C LEU A 214 -17.29 -8.16 2.01
N ALA A 215 -17.85 -8.77 0.96
CA ALA A 215 -19.00 -9.65 1.07
C ALA A 215 -18.84 -10.92 0.21
N SER A 216 -19.48 -11.99 0.67
CA SER A 216 -19.62 -13.22 -0.10
C SER A 216 -20.54 -13.01 -1.30
N GLU A 217 -20.37 -13.78 -2.36
CA GLU A 217 -21.12 -13.68 -3.61
C GLU A 217 -22.64 -13.70 -3.42
N ASP A 218 -23.16 -14.53 -2.54
CA ASP A 218 -24.58 -14.65 -2.24
C ASP A 218 -25.18 -13.40 -1.58
N VAL A 219 -24.34 -12.61 -0.91
CA VAL A 219 -24.74 -11.38 -0.23
C VAL A 219 -24.38 -10.14 -1.03
N ALA A 220 -23.23 -10.13 -1.71
CA ALA A 220 -22.73 -8.97 -2.46
C ALA A 220 -23.79 -8.38 -3.43
N ARG A 221 -24.54 -9.25 -4.12
CA ARG A 221 -25.61 -8.84 -5.05
C ARG A 221 -26.77 -8.10 -4.38
N ARG A 222 -26.90 -8.17 -3.05
CA ARG A 222 -27.96 -7.45 -2.30
C ARG A 222 -27.58 -5.99 -2.06
N PHE A 223 -26.29 -5.68 -2.11
CA PHE A 223 -25.75 -4.35 -1.87
C PHE A 223 -25.54 -3.53 -3.15
N GLY A 224 -26.16 -3.96 -4.26
CA GLY A 224 -26.12 -3.26 -5.55
C GLY A 224 -25.20 -3.91 -6.57
N ASP A 225 -25.09 -3.26 -7.74
CA ASP A 225 -24.31 -3.78 -8.87
C ASP A 225 -22.85 -3.27 -8.89
N LYS A 226 -22.51 -2.35 -7.98
CA LYS A 226 -21.18 -1.76 -7.87
C LYS A 226 -20.29 -2.62 -6.96
N HIS A 227 -19.87 -3.77 -7.42
CA HIS A 227 -18.94 -4.60 -6.66
C HIS A 227 -17.76 -5.05 -7.53
N VAL A 228 -16.61 -5.20 -6.90
CA VAL A 228 -15.37 -5.65 -7.54
C VAL A 228 -14.97 -6.99 -6.94
N TRP A 229 -14.80 -8.00 -7.80
CA TRP A 229 -14.41 -9.34 -7.37
C TRP A 229 -12.93 -9.42 -7.04
N ILE A 230 -12.60 -10.11 -5.96
CA ILE A 230 -11.24 -10.46 -5.62
C ILE A 230 -11.00 -11.88 -6.14
N ASP A 231 -10.25 -12.00 -7.21
CA ASP A 231 -10.02 -13.29 -7.87
C ASP A 231 -8.82 -14.04 -7.30
N GLY A 232 -7.82 -13.33 -6.76
CA GLY A 232 -6.66 -13.95 -6.12
C GLY A 232 -6.05 -13.08 -5.04
N VAL A 233 -5.66 -13.71 -3.94
CA VAL A 233 -4.95 -13.08 -2.81
C VAL A 233 -3.86 -13.99 -2.32
N TRP A 234 -2.66 -13.47 -2.16
CA TRP A 234 -1.56 -14.16 -1.55
C TRP A 234 -0.58 -13.17 -0.93
N TRP A 235 0.14 -13.58 0.07
CA TRP A 235 1.24 -12.80 0.65
C TRP A 235 2.38 -13.72 1.07
N ALA A 236 3.56 -13.15 1.23
CA ALA A 236 4.73 -13.82 1.76
C ALA A 236 5.54 -12.83 2.58
N THR A 237 6.12 -13.29 3.66
CA THR A 237 6.98 -12.47 4.51
C THR A 237 8.40 -12.46 3.94
N GLU A 238 8.99 -11.26 3.87
CA GLU A 238 10.39 -11.09 3.47
C GLU A 238 11.34 -11.47 4.60
N VAL A 239 12.56 -11.78 4.25
CA VAL A 239 13.64 -11.92 5.23
C VAL A 239 13.89 -10.58 5.90
N GLY A 240 13.76 -10.54 7.22
CA GLY A 240 13.94 -9.32 7.99
C GLY A 240 15.33 -8.73 7.85
N THR A 241 15.42 -7.42 7.95
CA THR A 241 16.71 -6.68 7.87
C THR A 241 17.69 -7.01 8.98
N GLY A 242 17.26 -7.70 10.04
CA GLY A 242 18.13 -8.27 11.06
C GLY A 242 18.97 -9.45 10.59
N ALA A 243 18.56 -10.10 9.52
CA ALA A 243 19.29 -11.19 8.87
C ALA A 243 19.99 -10.69 7.59
N ILE A 244 20.83 -9.67 7.71
CA ILE A 244 21.49 -8.97 6.59
C ILE A 244 22.21 -9.94 5.64
N GLU A 245 22.78 -11.00 6.15
CA GLU A 245 23.46 -12.05 5.36
C GLU A 245 22.53 -12.86 4.48
N TRP A 246 21.24 -12.86 4.77
CA TRP A 246 20.21 -13.57 3.99
C TRP A 246 19.37 -12.65 3.11
N HIS A 247 19.52 -11.33 3.28
CA HIS A 247 18.79 -10.35 2.49
C HIS A 247 19.36 -10.23 1.06
N GLU A 248 18.51 -10.45 0.08
CA GLU A 248 18.88 -10.33 -1.34
C GLU A 248 18.71 -8.88 -1.83
N TRP A 249 19.73 -8.06 -1.59
CA TRP A 249 19.71 -6.64 -2.00
C TRP A 249 19.38 -6.43 -3.49
N GLY A 250 18.44 -5.55 -3.76
CA GLY A 250 17.94 -5.26 -5.10
C GLY A 250 17.03 -6.34 -5.67
N ARG A 251 16.43 -7.16 -4.80
CA ARG A 251 15.40 -8.16 -5.11
C ARG A 251 14.29 -8.13 -4.08
N MET A 252 13.15 -8.72 -4.41
CA MET A 252 12.01 -8.87 -3.50
C MET A 252 11.36 -10.25 -3.70
N PRO A 253 12.03 -11.34 -3.26
CA PRO A 253 11.54 -12.70 -3.45
C PRO A 253 10.18 -12.97 -2.79
N SER A 254 9.85 -12.26 -1.72
CA SER A 254 8.52 -12.30 -1.10
C SER A 254 7.44 -11.85 -2.07
N MET A 255 7.64 -10.75 -2.80
CA MET A 255 6.70 -10.24 -3.78
C MET A 255 6.49 -11.24 -4.92
N LYS A 256 7.57 -11.83 -5.45
CA LYS A 256 7.48 -12.87 -6.47
C LYS A 256 6.67 -14.08 -5.99
N THR A 257 6.92 -14.51 -4.75
CA THR A 257 6.18 -15.63 -4.13
C THR A 257 4.71 -15.29 -3.98
N ALA A 258 4.39 -14.08 -3.52
CA ALA A 258 3.03 -13.59 -3.39
C ALA A 258 2.32 -13.51 -4.75
N ALA A 259 2.98 -12.97 -5.77
CA ALA A 259 2.46 -12.88 -7.13
C ALA A 259 2.08 -14.25 -7.69
N LEU A 260 2.99 -15.23 -7.62
CA LEU A 260 2.74 -16.58 -8.12
C LEU A 260 1.55 -17.25 -7.41
N GLY A 261 1.40 -17.03 -6.10
CA GLY A 261 0.26 -17.54 -5.35
C GLY A 261 -1.07 -16.89 -5.75
N ALA A 262 -1.09 -15.56 -5.89
CA ALA A 262 -2.28 -14.82 -6.30
C ALA A 262 -2.67 -15.14 -7.75
N TYR A 263 -1.72 -15.19 -8.67
CA TYR A 263 -1.96 -15.56 -10.08
C TYR A 263 -2.53 -16.97 -10.23
N LYS A 264 -1.97 -17.92 -9.47
CA LYS A 264 -2.50 -19.30 -9.45
C LYS A 264 -3.96 -19.33 -9.01
N LEU A 265 -4.34 -18.57 -7.99
CA LEU A 265 -5.73 -18.49 -7.52
C LEU A 265 -6.65 -17.82 -8.54
N ALA A 266 -6.16 -16.80 -9.23
CA ALA A 266 -6.90 -16.05 -10.24
C ALA A 266 -6.91 -16.71 -11.62
N GLY A 267 -6.12 -17.78 -11.84
CA GLY A 267 -5.98 -18.44 -13.15
C GLY A 267 -5.20 -17.59 -14.16
N ILE A 268 -4.27 -16.75 -13.68
CA ILE A 268 -3.41 -15.89 -14.51
C ILE A 268 -2.11 -16.65 -14.81
N GLU A 269 -1.80 -16.81 -16.11
CA GLU A 269 -0.57 -17.44 -16.62
C GLU A 269 0.40 -16.40 -17.21
N ASP A 270 -0.13 -15.35 -17.83
CA ASP A 270 0.62 -14.23 -18.43
C ASP A 270 0.06 -12.91 -17.87
N PRO A 271 0.61 -12.41 -16.74
CA PRO A 271 0.06 -11.24 -16.07
C PRO A 271 0.08 -9.99 -16.95
N LEU A 272 1.10 -9.79 -17.79
CA LEU A 272 1.19 -8.62 -18.66
C LEU A 272 0.08 -8.56 -19.73
N ARG A 273 -0.48 -9.72 -20.10
CA ARG A 273 -1.56 -9.81 -21.10
C ARG A 273 -2.95 -10.02 -20.52
N GLN A 274 -3.01 -10.53 -19.29
CA GLN A 274 -4.28 -10.91 -18.66
C GLN A 274 -4.74 -9.93 -17.59
N THR A 275 -3.94 -8.89 -17.31
CA THR A 275 -4.32 -7.76 -16.45
C THR A 275 -4.24 -6.47 -17.25
N ASP A 276 -4.99 -5.46 -16.85
CA ASP A 276 -5.13 -4.20 -17.61
C ASP A 276 -4.23 -3.08 -17.10
N PHE A 277 -3.91 -3.08 -15.82
CA PHE A 277 -3.02 -2.11 -15.16
C PHE A 277 -2.53 -2.67 -13.81
N ALA A 278 -1.54 -1.99 -13.21
CA ALA A 278 -1.08 -2.27 -11.86
C ALA A 278 -0.96 -1.01 -11.00
N GLU A 279 -1.34 -1.13 -9.74
CA GLU A 279 -0.93 -0.23 -8.66
C GLU A 279 0.09 -0.98 -7.81
N VAL A 280 1.29 -0.41 -7.66
CA VAL A 280 2.39 -1.02 -6.92
C VAL A 280 3.01 0.00 -5.98
N GLU A 281 3.59 -0.48 -4.90
CA GLU A 281 4.29 0.37 -3.93
C GLU A 281 5.51 1.06 -4.58
N ASP A 282 5.54 2.38 -4.50
CA ASP A 282 6.59 3.22 -5.04
C ASP A 282 7.02 4.33 -4.04
N ARG A 283 6.96 4.03 -2.72
CA ARG A 283 7.47 4.99 -1.71
C ARG A 283 8.90 5.46 -1.98
N PHE A 284 9.65 4.65 -2.68
CA PHE A 284 10.90 4.99 -3.32
C PHE A 284 10.81 4.64 -4.81
N SER A 285 11.25 5.52 -5.69
CA SER A 285 11.04 5.36 -7.14
C SER A 285 11.54 4.02 -7.72
N TYR A 286 12.64 3.46 -7.18
CA TYR A 286 13.17 2.16 -7.63
C TYR A 286 12.21 1.00 -7.36
N MET A 287 11.39 1.09 -6.32
CA MET A 287 10.49 0.01 -5.91
C MET A 287 9.44 -0.28 -6.97
N GLU A 288 8.97 0.72 -7.73
CA GLU A 288 8.06 0.47 -8.84
C GLU A 288 8.67 -0.47 -9.87
N LEU A 289 9.88 -0.19 -10.33
CA LEU A 289 10.54 -1.01 -11.36
C LEU A 289 10.89 -2.40 -10.83
N LEU A 290 11.35 -2.48 -9.58
CA LEU A 290 11.60 -3.75 -8.90
C LEU A 290 10.31 -4.57 -8.78
N ALA A 291 9.21 -3.95 -8.37
CA ALA A 291 7.91 -4.60 -8.27
C ALA A 291 7.44 -5.15 -9.63
N LEU A 292 7.54 -4.36 -10.68
CA LEU A 292 7.14 -4.79 -12.03
C LEU A 292 7.96 -6.00 -12.51
N GLU A 293 9.24 -6.05 -12.17
CA GLU A 293 10.10 -7.20 -12.47
C GLU A 293 9.64 -8.45 -11.72
N GLU A 294 9.43 -8.35 -10.39
CA GLU A 294 9.05 -9.50 -9.56
C GLU A 294 7.60 -9.97 -9.81
N LEU A 295 6.72 -9.08 -10.23
CA LEU A 295 5.34 -9.39 -10.65
C LEU A 295 5.25 -9.99 -12.06
N GLY A 296 6.36 -10.06 -12.82
CA GLY A 296 6.35 -10.56 -14.20
C GLY A 296 5.75 -9.57 -15.21
N LEU A 297 5.71 -8.28 -14.86
CA LEU A 297 5.18 -7.20 -15.70
C LEU A 297 6.30 -6.47 -16.47
N GLY A 298 7.51 -6.97 -16.41
CA GLY A 298 8.71 -6.35 -16.99
C GLY A 298 8.98 -6.69 -18.45
N GLY A 299 8.33 -7.70 -19.01
CA GLY A 299 8.57 -8.13 -20.40
C GLY A 299 10.06 -8.33 -20.70
N ASP A 300 10.54 -7.72 -21.79
CA ASP A 300 11.94 -7.74 -22.23
C ASP A 300 12.85 -6.77 -21.43
N GLY A 301 12.37 -6.17 -20.37
CA GLY A 301 13.09 -5.28 -19.46
C GLY A 301 12.30 -4.06 -19.07
N VAL A 302 12.09 -3.88 -17.76
CA VAL A 302 11.28 -2.79 -17.18
C VAL A 302 11.75 -1.39 -17.62
N HIS A 303 13.07 -1.18 -17.71
CA HIS A 303 13.64 0.11 -18.10
C HIS A 303 13.33 0.46 -19.58
N ARG A 304 13.37 -0.53 -20.49
CA ARG A 304 13.06 -0.32 -21.91
C ARG A 304 11.58 0.02 -22.10
N LEU A 305 10.70 -0.68 -21.40
CA LEU A 305 9.26 -0.40 -21.44
C LEU A 305 8.95 0.97 -20.86
N LEU A 306 9.66 1.38 -19.80
CA LEU A 306 9.54 2.73 -19.22
C LEU A 306 9.96 3.81 -20.21
N GLU A 307 11.12 3.67 -20.88
CA GLU A 307 11.62 4.60 -21.91
C GLU A 307 10.65 4.76 -23.10
N GLN A 308 9.96 3.68 -23.45
CA GLN A 308 8.94 3.67 -24.50
C GLN A 308 7.61 4.29 -24.06
N GLY A 309 7.48 4.70 -22.81
CA GLY A 309 6.23 5.19 -22.24
C GLY A 309 5.15 4.11 -22.07
N TYR A 310 5.54 2.84 -22.10
CA TYR A 310 4.60 1.71 -22.03
C TYR A 310 3.79 1.70 -20.73
N TYR A 311 4.40 2.14 -19.62
CA TYR A 311 3.77 2.24 -18.30
C TYR A 311 3.03 3.56 -18.03
N ASN A 312 3.03 4.47 -19.00
CA ASN A 312 2.32 5.73 -18.88
C ASN A 312 0.79 5.52 -19.02
N PRO A 313 -0.03 6.44 -18.49
CA PRO A 313 -1.46 6.48 -18.80
C PRO A 313 -1.68 6.54 -20.32
N GLY A 314 -2.43 5.59 -20.86
CA GLY A 314 -2.63 5.44 -22.30
C GLY A 314 -1.51 4.68 -23.02
N GLY A 315 -0.50 4.22 -22.31
CA GLY A 315 0.49 3.27 -22.81
C GLY A 315 -0.06 1.85 -22.87
N GLY A 316 0.80 0.90 -23.20
CA GLY A 316 0.39 -0.51 -23.35
C GLY A 316 -0.03 -1.18 -22.05
N TYR A 317 0.54 -0.75 -20.92
CA TYR A 317 0.20 -1.26 -19.58
C TYR A 317 0.39 -0.16 -18.53
N PRO A 318 -0.66 0.58 -18.15
CA PRO A 318 -0.57 1.64 -17.16
C PRO A 318 -0.11 1.14 -15.78
N VAL A 319 0.85 1.83 -15.18
CA VAL A 319 1.32 1.55 -13.83
C VAL A 319 1.15 2.80 -12.97
N ASN A 320 0.64 2.58 -11.75
CA ASN A 320 0.32 3.64 -10.80
C ASN A 320 -0.55 4.76 -11.44
N PRO A 321 -1.70 4.41 -12.07
CA PRO A 321 -2.60 5.41 -12.63
C PRO A 321 -3.14 6.38 -11.58
N SER A 322 -3.08 6.05 -10.30
CA SER A 322 -3.42 6.93 -9.17
C SER A 322 -2.35 8.01 -8.89
N GLY A 323 -1.12 7.80 -9.36
CA GLY A 323 0.08 8.57 -9.03
C GLY A 323 0.99 7.87 -8.01
N GLY A 324 0.59 6.70 -7.52
CA GLY A 324 1.35 5.89 -6.57
C GLY A 324 1.60 6.58 -5.23
N SER A 325 2.36 5.93 -4.37
CA SER A 325 2.77 6.46 -3.07
C SER A 325 3.63 7.72 -3.20
N LEU A 326 4.39 7.88 -4.29
CA LEU A 326 5.13 9.12 -4.55
C LEU A 326 4.22 10.36 -4.57
N SER A 327 2.98 10.21 -5.01
CA SER A 327 2.00 11.31 -5.07
C SER A 327 0.95 11.28 -3.96
N ILE A 328 0.49 10.09 -3.58
CA ILE A 328 -0.50 9.91 -2.50
C ILE A 328 0.17 10.10 -1.14
N GLY A 329 1.39 9.61 -0.98
CA GLY A 329 2.13 9.58 0.27
C GLY A 329 2.21 8.18 0.89
N VAL A 330 3.09 8.03 1.87
CA VAL A 330 3.18 6.84 2.72
C VAL A 330 2.05 6.90 3.74
N THR A 331 1.23 5.90 3.74
CA THR A 331 0.02 5.77 4.56
C THR A 331 0.15 4.68 5.62
N LEU A 332 1.39 4.33 5.99
CA LEU A 332 1.73 3.31 7.00
C LEU A 332 0.85 2.05 6.82
N GLU A 333 0.09 1.67 7.84
CA GLU A 333 -0.78 0.49 7.84
C GLU A 333 -1.91 0.57 6.81
N ALA A 334 -2.32 1.77 6.42
CA ALA A 334 -3.33 1.94 5.37
C ALA A 334 -2.78 1.76 3.94
N THR A 335 -1.47 1.47 3.81
CA THR A 335 -0.86 1.19 2.51
C THR A 335 -1.52 -0.02 1.86
N GLY A 336 -1.94 0.16 0.61
CA GLY A 336 -2.54 -0.89 -0.22
C GLY A 336 -4.07 -1.00 -0.13
N LEU A 337 -4.74 -0.25 0.80
CA LEU A 337 -6.20 -0.15 0.83
C LEU A 337 -6.76 0.89 -0.14
#